data_97fe862448835d67a2ab959e24d05542
#
_entry.id   97fe862448835d67a2ab959e24d05542
#
_cell.length_a   1.000
_cell.length_b   1.000
_cell.length_c   1.000
_cell.angle_alpha   90.00
_cell.angle_beta   90.00
_cell.angle_gamma   90.00
#
_symmetry.space_group_name_H-M   'P 1'
#
loop_
_entity.id
_entity.type
_entity.pdbx_description
1 polymer ?
#
loop_
_entity_poly.entity_id
_entity_poly.type
_entity_poly.pdbx_seq_one_letter_code
_entity_poly.pdbx_strand_id
1 'polypeptide(L)'
;MKFLILFFIISGIRNILKKEIEKNFKYLNENFEIKPYFILYRIFDIKIYYLEFSDKNLVEERKTNLRIPYVELRVGDYKNDGVNTKILTDFLEDEDFKNFLYPKLPLEDDEHGIRDVFWKITDFAYKISVRNFYEKEKKGTVFLEEDTSYSFSKEIPNKYIEKRKEKINYEEIRNKFFEFNKKIKKEKFIYNLKTYFYSINMGRTILNTEGTEIEDNRIYFLLKVEVSAFDEEGKYYKNSREFFGYKIDEILNENILREIKIFIDGFKEYVNAKEIKEYNGDIVLRGISSSKFILNLVKNRFLLNKENCEILKDFFDKIGNKITGDIRIYDKPDIKYFNGYPLSGHLIYDDEGVKSKEVILIEDGILKNFLLKREPVFNFKNSNGHARAGIYSIPFPFITNLFVDGKIYEIENDSILIIEDIEFKSSLSFEIKKGFLFYKNGIKKEIKNLIVSFSSFDEMLAKIKGVCGSLKSYNFYEDNPYMPFSINSYDLILKDVYSKRFFKKKIRSD
;
A
#
# COMPACT_ATOMS: atom_id res chain seq x y z
N MET A 1 28.67 16.55 51.61
CA MET A 1 28.60 15.42 50.68
C MET A 1 27.57 15.77 49.60
N LYS A 2 28.07 16.35 48.47
CA LYS A 2 27.21 16.75 47.35
C LYS A 2 27.01 15.52 46.48
N PHE A 3 25.79 15.01 46.41
CA PHE A 3 25.39 14.01 45.44
C PHE A 3 25.41 14.66 44.04
N LEU A 4 26.37 14.33 43.23
CA LEU A 4 26.32 14.57 41.81
C LEU A 4 25.34 13.60 41.22
N ILE A 5 24.10 14.05 40.95
CA ILE A 5 23.15 13.31 40.08
C ILE A 5 23.67 13.49 38.66
N LEU A 6 24.35 12.46 38.16
CA LEU A 6 24.63 12.34 36.73
C LEU A 6 23.25 12.09 36.05
N PHE A 7 22.70 13.15 35.46
CA PHE A 7 21.68 13.00 34.44
C PHE A 7 22.31 12.33 33.22
N PHE A 8 22.21 11.00 33.14
CA PHE A 8 22.31 10.34 31.87
C PHE A 8 21.17 10.87 31.02
N ILE A 9 21.44 11.85 30.17
CA ILE A 9 20.55 12.21 29.07
C ILE A 9 20.55 10.97 28.18
N ILE A 10 19.52 10.12 28.32
CA ILE A 10 19.26 9.05 27.36
C ILE A 10 19.06 9.77 26.03
N SER A 11 20.07 9.73 25.19
CA SER A 11 19.97 10.30 23.85
C SER A 11 18.97 9.43 23.11
N GLY A 12 17.78 9.94 22.82
CA GLY A 12 16.80 9.20 22.04
C GLY A 12 17.37 8.79 20.69
N ILE A 13 16.83 7.72 20.10
CA ILE A 13 17.33 7.07 18.88
C ILE A 13 17.69 8.06 17.76
N ARG A 14 16.93 9.13 17.59
CA ARG A 14 17.19 10.19 16.61
C ARG A 14 18.56 10.86 16.83
N ASN A 15 18.94 11.16 18.07
CA ASN A 15 20.22 11.80 18.37
C ASN A 15 21.40 10.84 18.12
N ILE A 16 21.20 9.54 18.37
CA ILE A 16 22.18 8.50 18.06
C ILE A 16 22.41 8.46 16.55
N LEU A 17 21.34 8.39 15.77
CA LEU A 17 21.40 8.36 14.31
C LEU A 17 22.04 9.62 13.72
N LYS A 18 21.72 10.80 14.28
CA LYS A 18 22.28 12.07 13.81
C LYS A 18 23.80 12.09 13.95
N LYS A 19 24.32 11.71 15.10
CA LYS A 19 25.77 11.60 15.32
C LYS A 19 26.41 10.59 14.38
N GLU A 20 25.74 9.46 14.12
CA GLU A 20 26.29 8.40 13.30
C GLU A 20 26.28 8.74 11.81
N ILE A 21 25.22 9.36 11.30
CA ILE A 21 25.16 9.78 9.89
C ILE A 21 26.20 10.86 9.59
N GLU A 22 26.38 11.85 10.48
CA GLU A 22 27.38 12.90 10.36
C GLU A 22 28.81 12.32 10.37
N LYS A 23 29.10 11.39 11.29
CA LYS A 23 30.39 10.69 11.38
C LYS A 23 30.67 9.88 10.12
N ASN A 24 29.72 9.06 9.68
CA ASN A 24 29.91 8.19 8.52
C ASN A 24 30.05 8.99 7.23
N PHE A 25 29.26 10.05 7.05
CA PHE A 25 29.37 10.93 5.90
C PHE A 25 30.75 11.62 5.84
N LYS A 26 31.22 12.14 6.98
CA LYS A 26 32.56 12.76 7.08
C LYS A 26 33.67 11.75 6.77
N TYR A 27 33.61 10.55 7.41
CA TYR A 27 34.62 9.52 7.23
C TYR A 27 34.73 9.06 5.75
N LEU A 28 33.60 8.81 5.09
CA LEU A 28 33.60 8.38 3.70
C LEU A 28 34.09 9.46 2.75
N ASN A 29 33.79 10.75 3.01
CA ASN A 29 34.27 11.87 2.21
C ASN A 29 35.76 12.15 2.38
N GLU A 30 36.34 11.88 3.56
CA GLU A 30 37.75 12.12 3.85
C GLU A 30 38.67 10.97 3.39
N ASN A 31 38.17 9.72 3.36
CA ASN A 31 39.05 8.56 3.19
C ASN A 31 38.87 7.82 1.84
N PHE A 32 37.92 8.21 1.01
CA PHE A 32 37.63 7.51 -0.26
C PHE A 32 37.59 8.50 -1.42
N GLU A 33 37.96 8.01 -2.63
CA GLU A 33 38.00 8.79 -3.86
C GLU A 33 36.57 9.07 -4.39
N ILE A 34 35.73 8.04 -4.49
CA ILE A 34 34.34 8.19 -4.89
C ILE A 34 33.50 8.61 -3.68
N LYS A 35 33.08 9.86 -3.66
CA LYS A 35 32.49 10.49 -2.49
C LYS A 35 30.96 10.29 -2.46
N PRO A 36 30.37 9.95 -1.29
CA PRO A 36 28.94 10.05 -1.15
C PRO A 36 28.51 11.52 -1.11
N TYR A 37 27.41 11.84 -1.80
CA TYR A 37 26.77 13.14 -1.72
C TYR A 37 25.47 13.10 -0.91
N PHE A 38 24.89 11.89 -0.73
CA PHE A 38 23.64 11.67 -0.02
C PHE A 38 23.67 10.39 0.80
N ILE A 39 23.25 10.48 2.06
CA ILE A 39 22.93 9.34 2.92
C ILE A 39 21.58 9.61 3.59
N LEU A 40 20.72 8.60 3.61
CA LEU A 40 19.48 8.57 4.37
C LEU A 40 19.47 7.37 5.31
N TYR A 41 19.14 7.62 6.58
CA TYR A 41 18.86 6.61 7.59
C TYR A 41 17.37 6.61 7.91
N ARG A 42 16.75 5.43 7.88
CA ARG A 42 15.38 5.22 8.34
C ARG A 42 15.33 4.06 9.33
N ILE A 43 14.54 4.25 10.38
CA ILE A 43 14.17 3.16 11.29
C ILE A 43 12.66 3.06 11.33
N PHE A 44 12.14 1.83 11.23
CA PHE A 44 10.82 1.46 11.68
C PHE A 44 10.91 0.78 13.06
N ASP A 45 10.23 1.33 14.05
CA ASP A 45 10.08 0.78 15.41
C ASP A 45 8.61 0.32 15.58
N ILE A 46 8.37 -1.00 15.49
CA ILE A 46 7.05 -1.56 15.34
C ILE A 46 6.72 -2.45 16.52
N LYS A 47 5.55 -2.22 17.13
CA LYS A 47 4.97 -3.06 18.15
C LYS A 47 3.62 -3.57 17.68
N ILE A 48 3.49 -4.89 17.61
CA ILE A 48 2.28 -5.57 17.15
C ILE A 48 1.72 -6.39 18.28
N TYR A 49 0.43 -6.24 18.53
CA TYR A 49 -0.35 -7.16 19.33
C TYR A 49 -1.39 -7.83 18.43
N TYR A 50 -1.34 -9.13 18.38
CA TYR A 50 -2.14 -9.97 17.49
C TYR A 50 -2.99 -10.96 18.28
N LEU A 51 -4.25 -11.10 17.87
CA LEU A 51 -5.18 -12.10 18.38
C LEU A 51 -5.87 -12.80 17.20
N GLU A 52 -5.92 -14.13 17.22
CA GLU A 52 -6.70 -14.94 16.28
C GLU A 52 -7.73 -15.76 17.03
N PHE A 53 -8.95 -15.73 16.53
CA PHE A 53 -10.03 -16.59 16.99
C PHE A 53 -10.54 -17.46 15.85
N SER A 54 -10.83 -18.71 16.15
CA SER A 54 -11.64 -19.59 15.31
C SER A 54 -12.96 -19.82 16.03
N ASP A 55 -14.04 -19.38 15.41
CA ASP A 55 -15.34 -19.25 16.04
C ASP A 55 -15.25 -18.38 17.32
N LYS A 56 -15.41 -18.97 18.51
CA LYS A 56 -15.32 -18.26 19.82
C LYS A 56 -14.04 -18.60 20.60
N ASN A 57 -13.19 -19.44 20.05
CA ASN A 57 -11.99 -19.93 20.73
C ASN A 57 -10.76 -19.13 20.31
N LEU A 58 -9.99 -18.65 21.28
CA LEU A 58 -8.69 -18.05 21.04
C LEU A 58 -7.73 -19.14 20.51
N VAL A 59 -7.18 -18.91 19.32
CA VAL A 59 -6.21 -19.80 18.67
C VAL A 59 -4.79 -19.32 18.89
N GLU A 60 -4.57 -18.01 18.73
CA GLU A 60 -3.24 -17.41 18.90
C GLU A 60 -3.33 -16.04 19.57
N GLU A 61 -2.38 -15.78 20.47
CA GLU A 61 -2.09 -14.47 21.03
C GLU A 61 -0.60 -14.21 20.93
N ARG A 62 -0.19 -13.11 20.28
CA ARG A 62 1.22 -12.81 20.04
C ARG A 62 1.53 -11.33 20.21
N LYS A 63 2.68 -11.05 20.84
CA LYS A 63 3.29 -9.73 20.89
C LYS A 63 4.61 -9.77 20.13
N THR A 64 4.78 -8.87 19.18
CA THR A 64 5.99 -8.78 18.38
C THR A 64 6.53 -7.36 18.42
N ASN A 65 7.81 -7.22 18.72
CA ASN A 65 8.52 -5.95 18.64
C ASN A 65 9.62 -6.09 17.58
N LEU A 66 9.68 -5.14 16.65
CA LEU A 66 10.63 -5.10 15.57
C LEU A 66 11.24 -3.72 15.50
N ARG A 67 12.56 -3.63 15.31
CA ARG A 67 13.25 -2.39 15.02
C ARG A 67 14.12 -2.63 13.79
N ILE A 68 13.76 -2.01 12.68
CA ILE A 68 14.29 -2.33 11.35
C ILE A 68 14.97 -1.10 10.77
N PRO A 69 16.31 -1.16 10.56
CA PRO A 69 17.06 -0.09 9.93
C PRO A 69 16.95 -0.16 8.40
N TYR A 70 17.17 0.96 7.77
CA TYR A 70 17.35 1.08 6.34
C TYR A 70 18.36 2.19 6.05
N VAL A 71 19.26 1.96 5.10
CA VAL A 71 20.23 2.93 4.61
C VAL A 71 20.08 3.06 3.11
N GLU A 72 19.88 4.29 2.64
CA GLU A 72 20.12 4.65 1.26
C GLU A 72 21.38 5.51 1.18
N LEU A 73 22.31 5.13 0.31
CA LEU A 73 23.55 5.85 0.08
C LEU A 73 23.76 6.05 -1.42
N ARG A 74 24.16 7.27 -1.79
CA ARG A 74 24.41 7.64 -3.18
C ARG A 74 25.80 8.29 -3.30
N VAL A 75 26.55 7.85 -4.29
CA VAL A 75 27.87 8.37 -4.64
C VAL A 75 27.85 9.07 -6.00
N GLY A 76 28.80 9.97 -6.25
CA GLY A 76 28.81 10.80 -7.45
C GLY A 76 28.12 12.14 -7.22
N ASP A 77 27.13 12.47 -7.99
CA ASP A 77 26.32 13.69 -7.82
C ASP A 77 24.85 13.49 -8.22
N TYR A 78 24.03 14.55 -8.11
CA TYR A 78 22.60 14.49 -8.44
C TYR A 78 22.31 14.16 -9.90
N LYS A 79 23.23 14.45 -10.83
CA LYS A 79 23.07 14.17 -12.26
C LYS A 79 23.45 12.75 -12.59
N ASN A 80 24.59 12.29 -12.05
CA ASN A 80 25.08 10.95 -12.33
C ASN A 80 25.52 10.29 -11.02
N ASP A 81 24.77 9.29 -10.58
CA ASP A 81 25.03 8.61 -9.33
C ASP A 81 25.07 7.09 -9.44
N GLY A 82 25.71 6.49 -8.43
CA GLY A 82 25.52 5.09 -8.06
C GLY A 82 24.76 5.02 -6.74
N VAL A 83 23.75 4.14 -6.68
CA VAL A 83 22.89 3.93 -5.51
C VAL A 83 22.89 2.46 -5.10
N ASN A 84 22.76 2.19 -3.79
CA ASN A 84 22.78 0.82 -3.26
C ASN A 84 21.50 0.01 -3.51
N THR A 85 20.43 0.63 -4.00
CA THR A 85 19.13 -0.02 -4.11
C THR A 85 19.02 -1.04 -5.24
N LYS A 86 19.79 -0.91 -6.31
CA LYS A 86 19.70 -1.78 -7.50
C LYS A 86 20.12 -3.24 -7.27
N ILE A 87 21.06 -3.49 -6.36
CA ILE A 87 21.55 -4.87 -6.08
C ILE A 87 20.67 -5.58 -5.06
N LEU A 88 19.90 -4.85 -4.26
CA LEU A 88 19.01 -5.42 -3.27
C LEU A 88 17.97 -6.37 -3.89
N THR A 89 17.56 -6.13 -5.14
CA THR A 89 16.61 -6.98 -5.85
C THR A 89 17.20 -8.31 -6.30
N ASP A 90 18.47 -8.33 -6.71
CA ASP A 90 19.12 -9.52 -7.27
C ASP A 90 19.52 -10.56 -6.21
N PHE A 91 19.68 -10.12 -4.95
CA PHE A 91 20.10 -10.95 -3.82
C PHE A 91 18.98 -11.22 -2.79
N LEU A 92 17.76 -10.74 -3.02
CA LEU A 92 16.64 -10.90 -2.07
C LEU A 92 16.19 -12.36 -1.88
N GLU A 93 16.66 -13.30 -2.67
CA GLU A 93 16.38 -14.74 -2.52
C GLU A 93 17.28 -15.42 -1.49
N ASP A 94 18.45 -14.84 -1.17
CA ASP A 94 19.40 -15.38 -0.20
C ASP A 94 19.05 -14.92 1.24
N GLU A 95 18.74 -15.87 2.14
CA GLU A 95 18.35 -15.57 3.52
C GLU A 95 19.51 -14.96 4.34
N ASP A 96 20.74 -15.38 4.12
CA ASP A 96 21.91 -14.83 4.80
C ASP A 96 22.16 -13.39 4.36
N PHE A 97 21.93 -13.10 3.10
CA PHE A 97 22.02 -11.76 2.56
C PHE A 97 20.88 -10.85 3.08
N LYS A 98 19.64 -11.37 3.20
CA LYS A 98 18.53 -10.66 3.84
C LYS A 98 18.85 -10.28 5.28
N ASN A 99 19.39 -11.19 6.06
CA ASN A 99 19.79 -10.94 7.45
C ASN A 99 20.90 -9.88 7.55
N PHE A 100 21.74 -9.77 6.53
CA PHE A 100 22.79 -8.74 6.46
C PHE A 100 22.23 -7.37 6.06
N LEU A 101 21.27 -7.32 5.12
CA LEU A 101 20.65 -6.07 4.65
C LEU A 101 19.69 -5.47 5.66
N TYR A 102 19.00 -6.32 6.42
CA TYR A 102 18.03 -5.93 7.43
C TYR A 102 18.42 -6.49 8.79
N PRO A 103 19.60 -6.10 9.32
CA PRO A 103 20.05 -6.58 10.60
C PRO A 103 19.07 -6.15 11.68
N LYS A 104 18.91 -6.95 12.69
CA LYS A 104 18.10 -6.61 13.86
C LYS A 104 18.82 -5.53 14.66
N LEU A 105 18.15 -4.42 14.91
CA LEU A 105 18.59 -3.42 15.87
C LEU A 105 18.21 -3.83 17.29
N PRO A 106 19.01 -3.41 18.31
CA PRO A 106 18.58 -3.48 19.70
C PRO A 106 17.22 -2.82 19.88
N LEU A 107 16.33 -3.45 20.61
CA LEU A 107 14.99 -2.88 20.94
C LEU A 107 15.09 -1.76 21.98
N GLU A 108 16.15 -1.76 22.76
CA GLU A 108 16.55 -0.70 23.66
C GLU A 108 17.37 0.35 22.91
N ASP A 109 17.40 1.58 23.41
CA ASP A 109 18.19 2.65 22.81
C ASP A 109 19.68 2.53 23.23
N ASP A 110 20.26 1.35 22.98
CA ASP A 110 21.70 1.11 23.14
C ASP A 110 22.49 1.83 22.06
N GLU A 111 23.15 2.92 22.45
CA GLU A 111 23.91 3.78 21.52
C GLU A 111 24.99 2.98 20.79
N HIS A 112 25.72 2.08 21.47
CA HIS A 112 26.82 1.34 20.87
C HIS A 112 26.29 0.30 19.85
N GLY A 113 25.30 -0.47 20.22
CA GLY A 113 24.72 -1.48 19.34
C GLY A 113 24.06 -0.87 18.09
N ILE A 114 23.32 0.24 18.26
CA ILE A 114 22.70 0.95 17.14
C ILE A 114 23.75 1.51 16.20
N ARG A 115 24.80 2.15 16.71
CA ARG A 115 25.88 2.72 15.90
C ARG A 115 26.71 1.67 15.18
N ASP A 116 26.99 0.53 15.80
CA ASP A 116 27.69 -0.57 15.17
C ASP A 116 26.94 -1.12 13.96
N VAL A 117 25.62 -1.31 14.11
CA VAL A 117 24.77 -1.77 13.00
C VAL A 117 24.76 -0.74 11.88
N PHE A 118 24.51 0.54 12.17
CA PHE A 118 24.48 1.59 11.13
C PHE A 118 25.83 1.80 10.45
N TRP A 119 26.93 1.65 11.17
CA TRP A 119 28.26 1.64 10.57
C TRP A 119 28.39 0.53 9.52
N LYS A 120 28.06 -0.72 9.88
CA LYS A 120 28.19 -1.89 9.01
C LYS A 120 27.33 -1.79 7.76
N ILE A 121 26.04 -1.42 7.92
CA ILE A 121 25.14 -1.31 6.76
C ILE A 121 25.48 -0.08 5.89
N THR A 122 26.04 0.97 6.44
CA THR A 122 26.52 2.14 5.68
C THR A 122 27.76 1.80 4.85
N ASP A 123 28.73 1.12 5.44
CA ASP A 123 29.94 0.64 4.72
C ASP A 123 29.55 -0.28 3.56
N PHE A 124 28.61 -1.19 3.79
CA PHE A 124 28.11 -2.06 2.76
C PHE A 124 27.34 -1.28 1.66
N ALA A 125 26.44 -0.38 2.03
CA ALA A 125 25.72 0.47 1.10
C ALA A 125 26.67 1.30 0.24
N TYR A 126 27.75 1.82 0.83
CA TYR A 126 28.78 2.54 0.11
C TYR A 126 29.47 1.67 -0.95
N LYS A 127 29.91 0.48 -0.59
CA LYS A 127 30.57 -0.45 -1.54
C LYS A 127 29.67 -0.82 -2.73
N ILE A 128 28.39 -1.05 -2.47
CA ILE A 128 27.41 -1.31 -3.53
C ILE A 128 27.21 -0.09 -4.40
N SER A 129 27.08 1.10 -3.81
CA SER A 129 26.86 2.33 -4.57
C SER A 129 28.03 2.65 -5.49
N VAL A 130 29.27 2.47 -5.00
CA VAL A 130 30.49 2.63 -5.81
C VAL A 130 30.54 1.62 -6.96
N ARG A 131 30.21 0.36 -6.69
CA ARG A 131 30.14 -0.66 -7.74
C ARG A 131 29.13 -0.27 -8.83
N ASN A 132 27.92 0.14 -8.42
CA ASN A 132 26.87 0.53 -9.35
C ASN A 132 27.24 1.80 -10.15
N PHE A 133 27.97 2.72 -9.53
CA PHE A 133 28.52 3.89 -10.20
C PHE A 133 29.46 3.49 -11.36
N TYR A 134 30.44 2.63 -11.07
CA TYR A 134 31.37 2.15 -12.10
C TYR A 134 30.70 1.27 -13.17
N GLU A 135 29.71 0.45 -12.80
CA GLU A 135 28.98 -0.35 -13.79
C GLU A 135 28.18 0.55 -14.75
N LYS A 136 27.63 1.64 -14.25
CA LYS A 136 26.93 2.64 -15.07
C LYS A 136 27.88 3.36 -16.01
N GLU A 137 29.06 3.75 -15.53
CA GLU A 137 30.09 4.38 -16.39
C GLU A 137 30.62 3.45 -17.47
N LYS A 138 30.86 2.16 -17.14
CA LYS A 138 31.35 1.16 -18.10
C LYS A 138 30.35 0.83 -19.22
N LYS A 139 29.05 0.86 -18.92
CA LYS A 139 28.02 0.62 -19.93
C LYS A 139 27.96 1.72 -20.98
N GLY A 140 28.80 2.74 -20.84
CA GLY A 140 28.85 3.92 -21.65
C GLY A 140 27.42 4.39 -21.86
N THR A 141 27.03 5.39 -21.18
CA THR A 141 25.66 5.87 -21.22
C THR A 141 25.30 6.15 -22.67
N VAL A 142 24.70 5.16 -23.34
CA VAL A 142 23.81 5.45 -24.48
C VAL A 142 22.58 6.06 -23.81
N PHE A 143 22.76 7.28 -23.28
CA PHE A 143 21.62 8.14 -23.04
C PHE A 143 21.05 8.39 -24.44
N LEU A 144 19.87 7.93 -24.68
CA LEU A 144 19.03 8.56 -25.70
C LEU A 144 19.13 10.06 -25.40
N GLU A 145 19.46 10.87 -26.38
CA GLU A 145 19.69 12.34 -26.24
C GLU A 145 18.54 13.09 -25.54
N GLU A 146 17.42 12.43 -25.29
CA GLU A 146 16.21 12.94 -24.62
C GLU A 146 16.20 12.78 -23.09
N ASP A 147 17.01 11.90 -22.48
CA ASP A 147 17.01 11.71 -21.03
C ASP A 147 18.18 12.41 -20.32
N THR A 148 18.12 13.74 -20.31
CA THR A 148 19.01 14.59 -19.49
C THR A 148 18.55 14.65 -18.02
N SER A 149 17.70 13.73 -17.58
CA SER A 149 17.13 13.75 -16.24
C SER A 149 18.20 13.43 -15.19
N TYR A 150 18.17 14.19 -14.11
CA TYR A 150 19.00 13.94 -12.93
C TYR A 150 18.76 12.52 -12.40
N SER A 151 19.78 11.90 -11.82
CA SER A 151 19.65 10.61 -11.15
C SER A 151 18.78 10.69 -9.89
N PHE A 152 18.84 11.83 -9.20
CA PHE A 152 18.10 12.06 -7.95
C PHE A 152 17.66 13.53 -7.86
N SER A 153 16.49 13.78 -7.26
CA SER A 153 16.01 15.15 -7.06
C SER A 153 16.55 15.75 -5.76
N LYS A 154 16.86 17.05 -5.83
CA LYS A 154 17.20 17.81 -4.63
C LYS A 154 15.93 18.41 -4.05
N GLU A 155 15.56 17.95 -2.85
CA GLU A 155 14.35 18.38 -2.18
C GLU A 155 14.65 19.33 -1.01
N ILE A 156 13.65 20.09 -0.60
CA ILE A 156 13.75 20.97 0.58
C ILE A 156 13.79 20.10 1.84
N PRO A 157 14.80 20.26 2.72
CA PRO A 157 14.86 19.52 3.97
C PRO A 157 13.67 19.82 4.87
N ASN A 158 13.10 18.79 5.47
CA ASN A 158 11.95 18.90 6.35
C ASN A 158 12.31 18.55 7.79
N LYS A 159 11.73 19.29 8.75
CA LYS A 159 11.86 18.97 10.18
C LYS A 159 10.46 18.78 10.77
N TYR A 160 10.19 17.56 11.21
CA TYR A 160 8.92 17.20 11.83
C TYR A 160 9.15 16.18 12.94
N ILE A 161 8.79 16.55 14.17
CA ILE A 161 8.98 15.69 15.33
C ILE A 161 7.66 15.62 16.08
N GLU A 162 7.01 14.46 15.99
CA GLU A 162 5.82 14.14 16.77
C GLU A 162 6.23 13.42 18.04
N LYS A 163 5.68 13.88 19.19
CA LYS A 163 5.88 13.14 20.44
C LYS A 163 5.31 11.75 20.32
N ARG A 164 6.11 10.73 20.59
CA ARG A 164 5.65 9.33 20.60
C ARG A 164 4.48 9.18 21.58
N LYS A 165 3.37 8.65 21.10
CA LYS A 165 2.18 8.41 21.89
C LYS A 165 2.40 7.21 22.81
N GLU A 166 1.72 7.27 23.96
CA GLU A 166 1.94 6.44 25.13
C GLU A 166 1.63 4.94 24.96
N LYS A 167 1.90 4.20 26.03
CA LYS A 167 1.74 2.76 26.14
C LYS A 167 0.32 2.30 25.83
N ILE A 168 0.20 1.38 24.90
CA ILE A 168 -1.04 0.65 24.63
C ILE A 168 -1.29 -0.31 25.79
N ASN A 169 -2.49 -0.26 26.38
CA ASN A 169 -2.92 -1.23 27.38
C ASN A 169 -3.45 -2.50 26.69
N TYR A 170 -2.58 -3.47 26.52
CA TYR A 170 -2.91 -4.71 25.79
C TYR A 170 -3.97 -5.56 26.52
N GLU A 171 -4.03 -5.51 27.85
CA GLU A 171 -5.03 -6.25 28.62
C GLU A 171 -6.44 -5.68 28.41
N GLU A 172 -6.58 -4.37 28.42
CA GLU A 172 -7.84 -3.70 28.09
C GLU A 172 -8.30 -4.01 26.67
N ILE A 173 -7.38 -3.94 25.70
CA ILE A 173 -7.63 -4.28 24.29
C ILE A 173 -8.11 -5.72 24.16
N ARG A 174 -7.39 -6.64 24.81
CA ARG A 174 -7.74 -8.06 24.83
C ARG A 174 -9.16 -8.28 25.33
N ASN A 175 -9.50 -7.70 26.48
CA ASN A 175 -10.82 -7.85 27.08
C ASN A 175 -11.93 -7.25 26.19
N LYS A 176 -11.72 -6.06 25.62
CA LYS A 176 -12.66 -5.44 24.68
C LYS A 176 -12.89 -6.33 23.45
N PHE A 177 -11.81 -6.88 22.88
CA PHE A 177 -11.94 -7.74 21.70
C PHE A 177 -12.62 -9.08 22.01
N PHE A 178 -12.35 -9.71 23.15
CA PHE A 178 -13.05 -10.91 23.59
C PHE A 178 -14.56 -10.68 23.69
N GLU A 179 -14.99 -9.60 24.34
CA GLU A 179 -16.41 -9.27 24.47
C GLU A 179 -17.05 -8.94 23.10
N PHE A 180 -16.33 -8.28 22.22
CA PHE A 180 -16.79 -8.03 20.87
C PHE A 180 -16.93 -9.33 20.06
N ASN A 181 -15.92 -10.21 20.09
CA ASN A 181 -15.92 -11.47 19.34
C ASN A 181 -17.07 -12.41 19.76
N LYS A 182 -17.44 -12.43 21.06
CA LYS A 182 -18.60 -13.20 21.55
C LYS A 182 -19.92 -12.81 20.89
N LYS A 183 -20.06 -11.55 20.45
CA LYS A 183 -21.27 -11.01 19.81
C LYS A 183 -21.37 -11.42 18.32
N ILE A 184 -20.28 -11.81 17.68
CA ILE A 184 -20.29 -12.27 16.28
C ILE A 184 -20.97 -13.63 16.22
N LYS A 185 -22.08 -13.72 15.48
CA LYS A 185 -22.85 -14.94 15.34
C LYS A 185 -22.38 -15.72 14.12
N LYS A 186 -22.02 -16.99 14.31
CA LYS A 186 -21.76 -17.93 13.23
C LYS A 186 -23.10 -18.52 12.76
N GLU A 187 -23.41 -18.30 11.50
CA GLU A 187 -24.60 -18.89 10.87
C GLU A 187 -24.35 -20.38 10.53
N LYS A 188 -25.44 -21.19 10.49
CA LYS A 188 -25.33 -22.66 10.32
C LYS A 188 -24.64 -23.08 9.01
N PHE A 189 -24.75 -22.27 7.95
CA PHE A 189 -24.13 -22.58 6.66
C PHE A 189 -22.62 -22.31 6.65
N ILE A 190 -22.10 -21.55 7.61
CA ILE A 190 -20.67 -21.23 7.72
C ILE A 190 -19.92 -22.44 8.27
N TYR A 191 -18.96 -22.95 7.49
CA TYR A 191 -18.05 -24.00 7.90
C TYR A 191 -17.08 -23.50 8.96
N ASN A 192 -16.36 -22.38 8.66
CA ASN A 192 -15.40 -21.77 9.60
C ASN A 192 -15.56 -20.25 9.59
N LEU A 193 -15.54 -19.66 10.80
CA LEU A 193 -15.52 -18.23 11.05
C LEU A 193 -14.23 -17.90 11.83
N LYS A 194 -13.35 -17.13 11.21
CA LYS A 194 -12.14 -16.65 11.86
C LYS A 194 -12.17 -15.13 12.02
N THR A 195 -11.64 -14.65 13.13
CA THR A 195 -11.43 -13.24 13.36
C THR A 195 -9.99 -12.99 13.75
N TYR A 196 -9.39 -11.98 13.13
CA TYR A 196 -8.02 -11.57 13.34
C TYR A 196 -8.02 -10.11 13.78
N PHE A 197 -7.37 -9.85 14.89
CA PHE A 197 -7.23 -8.51 15.41
C PHE A 197 -5.77 -8.11 15.52
N TYR A 198 -5.45 -6.92 15.05
CA TYR A 198 -4.12 -6.33 15.17
C TYR A 198 -4.22 -4.96 15.84
N SER A 199 -3.38 -4.73 16.84
CA SER A 199 -3.02 -3.41 17.32
C SER A 199 -1.59 -3.12 16.90
N ILE A 200 -1.40 -2.10 16.09
CA ILE A 200 -0.09 -1.77 15.51
C ILE A 200 0.31 -0.38 15.97
N ASN A 201 1.49 -0.29 16.56
CA ASN A 201 2.15 0.95 16.89
C ASN A 201 3.46 1.00 16.10
N MET A 202 3.52 1.87 15.10
CA MET A 202 4.66 2.03 14.20
C MET A 202 5.26 3.41 14.37
N GLY A 203 6.42 3.48 15.02
CA GLY A 203 7.29 4.64 15.04
C GLY A 203 8.18 4.66 13.79
N ARG A 204 8.41 5.84 13.24
CA ARG A 204 9.31 6.04 12.11
C ARG A 204 10.27 7.19 12.43
N THR A 205 11.57 6.97 12.18
CA THR A 205 12.60 8.00 12.25
C THR A 205 13.33 8.05 10.91
N ILE A 206 13.41 9.23 10.30
CA ILE A 206 14.14 9.49 9.04
C ILE A 206 15.09 10.65 9.24
N LEU A 207 16.35 10.44 8.85
CA LEU A 207 17.40 11.45 8.83
C LEU A 207 18.15 11.37 7.50
N ASN A 208 18.54 12.51 6.94
CA ASN A 208 19.43 12.51 5.78
C ASN A 208 20.49 13.62 5.85
N THR A 209 21.50 13.53 4.99
CA THR A 209 22.61 14.48 4.93
C THR A 209 22.23 15.85 4.35
N GLU A 210 21.06 16.00 3.77
CA GLU A 210 20.50 17.30 3.34
C GLU A 210 19.89 18.09 4.50
N GLY A 211 19.69 17.46 5.67
CA GLY A 211 19.15 18.09 6.87
C GLY A 211 17.67 17.76 7.18
N THR A 212 17.09 16.78 6.51
CA THR A 212 15.77 16.26 6.87
C THR A 212 15.84 15.52 8.21
N GLU A 213 14.91 15.83 9.11
CA GLU A 213 14.75 15.19 10.42
C GLU A 213 13.25 14.92 10.65
N ILE A 214 12.81 13.67 10.53
CA ILE A 214 11.41 13.28 10.74
C ILE A 214 11.35 12.22 11.82
N GLU A 215 10.48 12.43 12.79
CA GLU A 215 10.07 11.42 13.78
C GLU A 215 8.56 11.47 13.90
N ASP A 216 7.88 10.41 13.49
CA ASP A 216 6.44 10.27 13.59
C ASP A 216 6.03 8.92 14.17
N ASN A 217 4.76 8.83 14.57
CA ASN A 217 4.23 7.62 15.18
C ASN A 217 2.79 7.39 14.75
N ARG A 218 2.49 6.18 14.26
CA ARG A 218 1.16 5.77 13.84
C ARG A 218 0.66 4.64 14.71
N ILE A 219 -0.50 4.85 15.34
CA ILE A 219 -1.22 3.80 16.06
C ILE A 219 -2.50 3.54 15.29
N TYR A 220 -2.75 2.28 14.97
CA TYR A 220 -3.97 1.85 14.29
C TYR A 220 -4.34 0.42 14.67
N PHE A 221 -5.59 0.11 14.42
CA PHE A 221 -6.20 -1.16 14.75
C PHE A 221 -6.83 -1.76 13.50
N LEU A 222 -6.68 -3.07 13.33
CA LEU A 222 -7.25 -3.83 12.24
C LEU A 222 -8.10 -4.96 12.79
N LEU A 223 -9.27 -5.15 12.22
CA LEU A 223 -10.10 -6.30 12.42
C LEU A 223 -10.36 -6.95 11.06
N LYS A 224 -9.99 -8.22 10.91
CA LYS A 224 -10.35 -9.03 9.75
C LYS A 224 -11.29 -10.12 10.19
N VAL A 225 -12.39 -10.24 9.46
CA VAL A 225 -13.36 -11.33 9.61
C VAL A 225 -13.29 -12.19 8.35
N GLU A 226 -13.05 -13.46 8.52
CA GLU A 226 -12.92 -14.44 7.45
C GLU A 226 -13.98 -15.52 7.62
N VAL A 227 -14.68 -15.84 6.55
CA VAL A 227 -15.72 -16.88 6.51
C VAL A 227 -15.46 -17.87 5.41
N SER A 228 -15.78 -19.12 5.66
CA SER A 228 -15.76 -20.16 4.64
C SER A 228 -17.03 -21.04 4.71
N ALA A 229 -17.40 -21.60 3.57
CA ALA A 229 -18.54 -22.51 3.45
C ALA A 229 -18.33 -23.46 2.26
N PHE A 230 -19.15 -24.50 2.21
CA PHE A 230 -19.29 -25.38 1.05
C PHE A 230 -20.67 -25.16 0.42
N ASP A 231 -20.75 -25.21 -0.90
CA ASP A 231 -22.05 -25.28 -1.60
C ASP A 231 -22.59 -26.70 -1.58
N GLU A 232 -23.77 -26.89 -2.17
CA GLU A 232 -24.45 -28.19 -2.25
C GLU A 232 -23.65 -29.24 -3.07
N GLU A 233 -22.74 -28.79 -3.94
CA GLU A 233 -21.89 -29.66 -4.75
C GLU A 233 -20.56 -29.98 -4.03
N GLY A 234 -20.35 -29.48 -2.79
CA GLY A 234 -19.14 -29.66 -2.01
C GLY A 234 -17.98 -28.74 -2.42
N LYS A 235 -18.20 -27.71 -3.23
CA LYS A 235 -17.20 -26.73 -3.61
C LYS A 235 -16.96 -25.75 -2.48
N TYR A 236 -15.69 -25.55 -2.14
CA TYR A 236 -15.25 -24.67 -1.06
C TYR A 236 -15.20 -23.20 -1.50
N TYR A 237 -15.77 -22.34 -0.67
CA TYR A 237 -15.77 -20.89 -0.82
C TYR A 237 -15.19 -20.23 0.42
N LYS A 238 -14.47 -19.13 0.22
CA LYS A 238 -13.86 -18.34 1.28
C LYS A 238 -13.95 -16.87 0.92
N ASN A 239 -14.24 -16.00 1.89
CA ASN A 239 -14.21 -14.56 1.74
C ASN A 239 -13.81 -13.90 3.04
N SER A 240 -13.32 -12.66 2.97
CA SER A 240 -12.94 -11.88 4.16
C SER A 240 -13.32 -10.42 4.01
N ARG A 241 -13.52 -9.75 5.15
CA ARG A 241 -13.73 -8.31 5.24
C ARG A 241 -12.83 -7.73 6.32
N GLU A 242 -12.25 -6.58 6.04
CA GLU A 242 -11.32 -5.88 6.92
C GLU A 242 -11.91 -4.55 7.35
N PHE A 243 -11.61 -4.15 8.59
CA PHE A 243 -12.00 -2.89 9.21
C PHE A 243 -10.77 -2.24 9.82
N PHE A 244 -10.67 -0.93 9.66
CA PHE A 244 -9.56 -0.13 10.11
C PHE A 244 -10.04 0.99 11.04
N GLY A 245 -9.22 1.34 12.04
CA GLY A 245 -9.46 2.49 12.90
C GLY A 245 -8.19 3.00 13.55
N TYR A 246 -8.17 4.28 13.87
CA TYR A 246 -7.12 4.89 14.71
C TYR A 246 -7.42 4.78 16.20
N LYS A 247 -8.64 4.39 16.54
CA LYS A 247 -9.08 4.09 17.90
C LYS A 247 -9.75 2.73 17.92
N ILE A 248 -9.60 2.01 19.01
CA ILE A 248 -10.19 0.68 19.16
C ILE A 248 -11.72 0.71 19.03
N ASP A 249 -12.36 1.76 19.56
CA ASP A 249 -13.82 1.90 19.53
C ASP A 249 -14.37 2.21 18.10
N GLU A 250 -13.50 2.58 17.15
CA GLU A 250 -13.89 2.74 15.74
C GLU A 250 -14.11 1.40 15.03
N ILE A 251 -13.49 0.31 15.53
CA ILE A 251 -13.59 -1.03 14.92
C ILE A 251 -14.27 -2.05 15.82
N LEU A 252 -14.44 -1.79 17.11
CA LEU A 252 -15.12 -2.68 18.07
C LEU A 252 -16.42 -2.03 18.57
N ASN A 253 -17.39 -1.84 17.68
CA ASN A 253 -18.68 -1.21 17.99
C ASN A 253 -19.86 -1.91 17.29
N GLU A 254 -21.09 -1.49 17.64
CA GLU A 254 -22.32 -2.10 17.11
C GLU A 254 -22.51 -1.87 15.61
N ASN A 255 -21.96 -0.80 15.02
CA ASN A 255 -22.02 -0.57 13.58
C ASN A 255 -21.20 -1.63 12.84
N ILE A 256 -19.98 -1.91 13.33
CA ILE A 256 -19.12 -2.94 12.76
C ILE A 256 -19.75 -4.33 12.89
N LEU A 257 -20.41 -4.64 14.01
CA LEU A 257 -21.17 -5.89 14.16
C LEU A 257 -22.29 -6.01 13.12
N ARG A 258 -23.00 -4.92 12.81
CA ARG A 258 -24.01 -4.89 11.75
C ARG A 258 -23.37 -5.11 10.37
N GLU A 259 -22.25 -4.50 10.10
CA GLU A 259 -21.51 -4.67 8.85
C GLU A 259 -20.97 -6.11 8.67
N ILE A 260 -20.50 -6.73 9.76
CA ILE A 260 -20.09 -8.14 9.76
C ILE A 260 -21.29 -9.04 9.44
N LYS A 261 -22.46 -8.76 10.02
CA LYS A 261 -23.67 -9.51 9.71
C LYS A 261 -24.06 -9.39 8.23
N ILE A 262 -24.09 -8.16 7.69
CA ILE A 262 -24.35 -7.92 6.26
C ILE A 262 -23.35 -8.67 5.38
N PHE A 263 -22.08 -8.70 5.77
CA PHE A 263 -21.03 -9.45 5.07
C PHE A 263 -21.31 -10.96 5.07
N ILE A 264 -21.69 -11.54 6.23
CA ILE A 264 -22.01 -12.96 6.37
C ILE A 264 -23.25 -13.32 5.54
N ASP A 265 -24.33 -12.51 5.63
CA ASP A 265 -25.55 -12.73 4.85
C ASP A 265 -25.27 -12.66 3.35
N GLY A 266 -24.51 -11.66 2.90
CA GLY A 266 -24.09 -11.55 1.50
C GLY A 266 -23.17 -12.67 1.03
N PHE A 267 -22.38 -13.27 1.92
CA PHE A 267 -21.57 -14.44 1.60
C PHE A 267 -22.44 -15.68 1.34
N LYS A 268 -23.55 -15.84 2.06
CA LYS A 268 -24.55 -16.88 1.80
C LYS A 268 -25.16 -16.74 0.40
N GLU A 269 -25.55 -15.52 0.02
CA GLU A 269 -26.08 -15.23 -1.32
C GLU A 269 -25.06 -15.60 -2.40
N TYR A 270 -23.78 -15.26 -2.19
CA TYR A 270 -22.70 -15.58 -3.11
C TYR A 270 -22.48 -17.09 -3.27
N VAL A 271 -22.43 -17.85 -2.18
CA VAL A 271 -22.24 -19.31 -2.23
C VAL A 271 -23.35 -19.97 -3.07
N ASN A 272 -24.61 -19.52 -2.92
CA ASN A 272 -25.77 -20.03 -3.60
C ASN A 272 -26.07 -19.39 -4.98
N ALA A 273 -25.26 -18.40 -5.39
CA ALA A 273 -25.45 -17.70 -6.66
C ALA A 273 -25.35 -18.62 -7.87
N LYS A 274 -26.10 -18.34 -8.91
CA LYS A 274 -26.12 -19.14 -10.15
C LYS A 274 -24.96 -18.76 -11.06
N GLU A 275 -24.44 -19.73 -11.77
CA GLU A 275 -23.49 -19.50 -12.86
C GLU A 275 -24.26 -19.20 -14.16
N ILE A 276 -23.83 -18.18 -14.88
CA ILE A 276 -24.32 -17.90 -16.25
C ILE A 276 -23.17 -18.08 -17.25
N LYS A 277 -23.50 -18.35 -18.52
CA LYS A 277 -22.49 -18.66 -19.53
C LYS A 277 -21.69 -17.44 -19.95
N GLU A 278 -22.38 -16.34 -20.19
CA GLU A 278 -21.81 -15.09 -20.70
C GLU A 278 -22.72 -13.91 -20.39
N TYR A 279 -22.15 -12.72 -20.44
CA TYR A 279 -22.86 -11.45 -20.38
C TYR A 279 -22.17 -10.46 -21.33
N ASN A 280 -22.96 -9.67 -22.04
CA ASN A 280 -22.48 -8.58 -22.88
C ASN A 280 -23.36 -7.35 -22.62
N GLY A 281 -22.74 -6.23 -22.28
CA GLY A 281 -23.41 -4.97 -21.98
C GLY A 281 -22.67 -4.14 -20.95
N ASP A 282 -23.33 -3.08 -20.50
CA ASP A 282 -22.77 -2.21 -19.47
C ASP A 282 -22.75 -2.91 -18.11
N ILE A 283 -21.74 -2.65 -17.33
CA ILE A 283 -21.58 -3.15 -15.96
C ILE A 283 -21.38 -2.01 -14.97
N VAL A 284 -21.82 -2.22 -13.74
CA VAL A 284 -21.52 -1.34 -12.60
C VAL A 284 -20.63 -2.07 -11.63
N LEU A 285 -19.43 -1.54 -11.42
CA LEU A 285 -18.56 -1.97 -10.33
C LEU A 285 -18.97 -1.21 -9.07
N ARG A 286 -19.55 -1.90 -8.10
CA ARG A 286 -20.10 -1.30 -6.88
C ARG A 286 -19.17 -1.47 -5.70
N GLY A 287 -18.89 -0.36 -5.00
CA GLY A 287 -18.18 -0.40 -3.73
C GLY A 287 -16.77 -0.95 -3.85
N ILE A 288 -16.44 -2.06 -3.18
CA ILE A 288 -15.09 -2.61 -3.15
C ILE A 288 -14.59 -3.06 -4.54
N SER A 289 -15.49 -3.48 -5.44
CA SER A 289 -15.11 -3.86 -6.80
C SER A 289 -14.60 -2.66 -7.61
N SER A 290 -15.24 -1.48 -7.46
CA SER A 290 -14.75 -0.22 -8.02
C SER A 290 -13.34 0.09 -7.49
N SER A 291 -13.16 0.03 -6.18
CA SER A 291 -11.87 0.30 -5.55
C SER A 291 -10.76 -0.67 -6.00
N LYS A 292 -11.05 -1.97 -6.10
CA LYS A 292 -10.10 -2.97 -6.60
C LYS A 292 -9.73 -2.75 -8.07
N PHE A 293 -10.69 -2.34 -8.90
CA PHE A 293 -10.47 -2.03 -10.30
C PHE A 293 -9.53 -0.82 -10.46
N ILE A 294 -9.80 0.26 -9.74
CA ILE A 294 -8.96 1.46 -9.73
C ILE A 294 -7.57 1.16 -9.16
N LEU A 295 -7.48 0.37 -8.07
CA LEU A 295 -6.19 -0.06 -7.51
C LEU A 295 -5.32 -0.73 -8.57
N ASN A 296 -5.91 -1.66 -9.33
CA ASN A 296 -5.19 -2.35 -10.39
C ASN A 296 -4.70 -1.38 -11.49
N LEU A 297 -5.54 -0.45 -11.92
CA LEU A 297 -5.16 0.57 -12.90
C LEU A 297 -4.01 1.44 -12.37
N VAL A 298 -4.12 1.95 -11.15
CA VAL A 298 -3.12 2.86 -10.58
C VAL A 298 -1.80 2.13 -10.37
N LYS A 299 -1.81 0.91 -9.83
CA LYS A 299 -0.58 0.11 -9.64
C LYS A 299 0.17 -0.15 -10.94
N ASN A 300 -0.52 -0.29 -12.06
CA ASN A 300 0.09 -0.64 -13.34
C ASN A 300 0.40 0.56 -14.25
N ARG A 301 -0.18 1.74 -14.00
CA ARG A 301 -0.10 2.87 -14.95
C ARG A 301 0.31 4.20 -14.33
N PHE A 302 0.15 4.42 -13.04
CA PHE A 302 0.34 5.73 -12.43
C PHE A 302 1.49 5.80 -11.41
N LEU A 303 2.16 4.67 -11.12
CA LEU A 303 3.33 4.61 -10.26
C LEU A 303 4.57 4.71 -11.15
N LEU A 304 5.15 5.90 -11.28
CA LEU A 304 6.23 6.17 -12.24
C LEU A 304 7.58 6.28 -11.53
N ASN A 305 8.55 5.48 -11.96
CA ASN A 305 9.94 5.52 -11.52
C ASN A 305 10.89 5.17 -12.69
N LYS A 306 12.20 5.21 -12.46
CA LYS A 306 13.20 4.90 -13.50
C LYS A 306 13.18 3.45 -13.95
N GLU A 307 12.72 2.53 -13.13
CA GLU A 307 12.69 1.10 -13.47
C GLU A 307 11.58 0.76 -14.47
N ASN A 308 10.47 1.51 -14.45
CA ASN A 308 9.32 1.25 -15.31
C ASN A 308 9.05 2.36 -16.35
N CYS A 309 9.87 3.39 -16.42
CA CYS A 309 9.62 4.52 -17.30
C CYS A 309 9.56 4.14 -18.80
N GLU A 310 10.40 3.22 -19.26
CA GLU A 310 10.36 2.75 -20.64
C GLU A 310 9.04 2.02 -20.94
N ILE A 311 8.57 1.18 -20.02
CA ILE A 311 7.30 0.45 -20.14
C ILE A 311 6.12 1.42 -20.14
N LEU A 312 6.22 2.52 -19.41
CA LEU A 312 5.16 3.52 -19.26
C LEU A 312 5.28 4.68 -20.27
N LYS A 313 6.28 4.68 -21.15
CA LYS A 313 6.52 5.80 -22.08
C LYS A 313 5.29 6.11 -22.94
N ASP A 314 4.71 5.14 -23.58
CA ASP A 314 3.52 5.31 -24.43
C ASP A 314 2.31 5.86 -23.63
N PHE A 315 2.23 5.54 -22.35
CA PHE A 315 1.19 6.07 -21.49
C PHE A 315 1.53 7.48 -21.01
N PHE A 316 2.80 7.76 -20.70
CA PHE A 316 3.29 9.09 -20.38
C PHE A 316 3.03 10.09 -21.52
N ASP A 317 3.26 9.71 -22.77
CA ASP A 317 3.05 10.55 -23.95
C ASP A 317 1.58 10.95 -24.15
N LYS A 318 0.65 10.35 -23.39
CA LYS A 318 -0.78 10.73 -23.37
C LYS A 318 -1.10 11.83 -22.37
N ILE A 319 -0.12 12.39 -21.66
CA ILE A 319 -0.37 13.53 -20.75
C ILE A 319 -1.04 14.68 -21.52
N GLY A 320 -2.11 15.21 -20.93
CA GLY A 320 -2.96 16.25 -21.55
C GLY A 320 -4.05 15.71 -22.47
N ASN A 321 -4.06 14.43 -22.79
CA ASN A 321 -5.07 13.80 -23.65
C ASN A 321 -6.17 13.14 -22.80
N LYS A 322 -7.37 13.06 -23.35
CA LYS A 322 -8.48 12.31 -22.75
C LYS A 322 -8.25 10.82 -22.96
N ILE A 323 -8.16 10.06 -21.86
CA ILE A 323 -7.85 8.62 -21.85
C ILE A 323 -9.01 7.76 -21.30
N THR A 324 -10.03 8.40 -20.72
CA THR A 324 -11.16 7.72 -20.08
C THR A 324 -12.43 8.58 -20.13
N GLY A 325 -13.55 8.08 -19.61
CA GLY A 325 -14.77 8.86 -19.46
C GLY A 325 -14.65 9.97 -18.43
N ASP A 326 -15.78 10.53 -18.03
CA ASP A 326 -15.85 11.74 -17.21
C ASP A 326 -15.62 11.43 -15.73
N ILE A 327 -14.38 11.04 -15.40
CA ILE A 327 -13.94 10.76 -14.02
C ILE A 327 -12.75 11.64 -13.64
N ARG A 328 -12.60 11.84 -12.34
CA ARG A 328 -11.44 12.43 -11.68
C ARG A 328 -10.82 11.38 -10.76
N ILE A 329 -9.50 11.22 -10.82
CA ILE A 329 -8.72 10.38 -9.90
C ILE A 329 -7.63 11.24 -9.30
N TYR A 330 -7.57 11.32 -7.98
CA TYR A 330 -6.54 12.07 -7.27
C TYR A 330 -6.16 11.40 -5.95
N ASP A 331 -4.90 11.58 -5.52
CA ASP A 331 -4.41 11.10 -4.24
C ASP A 331 -4.24 12.27 -3.27
N LYS A 332 -4.79 12.14 -2.05
CA LYS A 332 -4.81 13.18 -1.02
C LYS A 332 -4.30 12.68 0.31
N PRO A 333 -2.99 12.73 0.54
CA PRO A 333 -2.32 12.08 1.68
C PRO A 333 -2.62 12.71 3.05
N ASP A 334 -2.96 13.99 3.10
CA ASP A 334 -3.14 14.77 4.34
C ASP A 334 -4.46 14.53 5.06
N ILE A 335 -5.41 13.81 4.46
CA ILE A 335 -6.71 13.51 5.05
C ILE A 335 -6.63 12.27 5.93
N LYS A 336 -6.96 12.42 7.22
CA LYS A 336 -7.02 11.32 8.18
C LYS A 336 -8.41 10.70 8.31
N TYR A 337 -9.47 11.50 8.11
CA TYR A 337 -10.86 11.07 8.15
C TYR A 337 -11.62 11.68 6.99
N PHE A 338 -12.52 10.91 6.40
CA PHE A 338 -13.43 11.40 5.37
C PHE A 338 -14.86 10.98 5.71
N ASN A 339 -15.77 11.95 5.85
CA ASN A 339 -17.16 11.73 6.28
C ASN A 339 -17.28 10.86 7.56
N GLY A 340 -16.36 11.06 8.51
CA GLY A 340 -16.29 10.30 9.76
C GLY A 340 -15.64 8.90 9.63
N TYR A 341 -15.29 8.47 8.43
CA TYR A 341 -14.61 7.20 8.19
C TYR A 341 -13.09 7.38 8.25
N PRO A 342 -12.34 6.55 9.02
CA PRO A 342 -10.89 6.66 9.12
C PRO A 342 -10.21 6.16 7.84
N LEU A 343 -9.30 6.97 7.30
CA LEU A 343 -8.53 6.65 6.10
C LEU A 343 -7.13 6.19 6.48
N SER A 344 -6.76 4.98 6.08
CA SER A 344 -5.50 4.35 6.50
C SER A 344 -4.24 4.90 5.83
N GLY A 345 -4.39 5.60 4.72
CA GLY A 345 -3.28 6.15 3.94
C GLY A 345 -2.76 7.52 4.40
N HIS A 346 -3.26 8.07 5.52
CA HIS A 346 -2.81 9.39 6.00
C HIS A 346 -1.29 9.46 6.14
N LEU A 347 -0.68 10.44 5.46
CA LEU A 347 0.76 10.61 5.37
C LEU A 347 1.12 12.09 5.25
N ILE A 348 1.94 12.62 6.15
CA ILE A 348 2.43 14.01 6.09
C ILE A 348 3.74 14.09 5.31
N TYR A 349 4.64 13.15 5.55
CA TYR A 349 5.92 13.01 4.86
C TYR A 349 6.06 11.57 4.38
N ASP A 350 6.56 11.39 3.18
CA ASP A 350 6.84 10.08 2.60
C ASP A 350 8.08 9.39 3.22
N ASP A 351 8.42 8.19 2.74
CA ASP A 351 9.53 7.41 3.30
C ASP A 351 10.92 7.82 2.79
N GLU A 352 10.99 8.83 1.91
CA GLU A 352 12.21 9.55 1.54
C GLU A 352 12.31 10.92 2.25
N GLY A 353 11.35 11.27 3.11
CA GLY A 353 11.33 12.52 3.88
C GLY A 353 10.78 13.72 3.10
N VAL A 354 10.15 13.51 1.97
CA VAL A 354 9.50 14.57 1.18
C VAL A 354 8.08 14.82 1.71
N LYS A 355 7.68 16.07 1.78
CA LYS A 355 6.31 16.42 2.18
C LYS A 355 5.31 15.94 1.13
N SER A 356 4.37 15.10 1.55
CA SER A 356 3.32 14.59 0.68
C SER A 356 2.35 15.68 0.25
N LYS A 357 1.91 15.65 -1.02
CA LYS A 357 1.04 16.66 -1.65
C LYS A 357 -0.14 15.97 -2.31
N GLU A 358 -1.25 16.70 -2.45
CA GLU A 358 -2.34 16.25 -3.32
C GLU A 358 -1.83 16.14 -4.77
N VAL A 359 -2.15 15.02 -5.44
CA VAL A 359 -1.77 14.76 -6.84
C VAL A 359 -3.01 14.37 -7.63
N ILE A 360 -3.37 15.18 -8.62
CA ILE A 360 -4.43 14.85 -9.56
C ILE A 360 -3.83 13.99 -10.68
N LEU A 361 -4.25 12.73 -10.76
CA LEU A 361 -3.81 11.78 -11.78
C LEU A 361 -4.61 11.92 -13.07
N ILE A 362 -5.94 12.00 -12.94
CA ILE A 362 -6.89 12.20 -14.03
C ILE A 362 -7.86 13.31 -13.60
N GLU A 363 -8.19 14.21 -14.53
CA GLU A 363 -9.22 15.23 -14.36
C GLU A 363 -10.08 15.33 -15.61
N ASP A 364 -11.39 15.17 -15.46
CA ASP A 364 -12.36 15.12 -16.57
C ASP A 364 -11.98 14.11 -17.68
N GLY A 365 -11.40 12.97 -17.25
CA GLY A 365 -10.91 11.93 -18.14
C GLY A 365 -9.55 12.20 -18.77
N ILE A 366 -8.92 13.34 -18.48
CA ILE A 366 -7.64 13.77 -19.05
C ILE A 366 -6.49 13.34 -18.11
N LEU A 367 -5.48 12.67 -18.64
CA LEU A 367 -4.27 12.32 -17.90
C LEU A 367 -3.48 13.55 -17.51
N LYS A 368 -3.19 13.75 -16.21
CA LYS A 368 -2.50 14.94 -15.68
C LYS A 368 -1.13 14.61 -15.08
N ASN A 369 -1.02 13.54 -14.30
CA ASN A 369 0.18 13.31 -13.49
C ASN A 369 0.35 11.83 -13.11
N PHE A 370 1.44 11.56 -12.39
CA PHE A 370 1.83 10.27 -11.83
C PHE A 370 2.19 10.43 -10.35
N LEU A 371 2.19 9.34 -9.59
CA LEU A 371 2.78 9.28 -8.25
C LEU A 371 4.29 9.08 -8.41
N LEU A 372 5.09 9.89 -7.72
CA LEU A 372 6.53 10.02 -7.94
C LEU A 372 7.30 9.92 -6.61
N LYS A 373 8.51 9.37 -6.70
CA LYS A 373 9.55 9.43 -5.67
C LYS A 373 10.68 10.38 -6.09
N ARG A 374 11.79 10.42 -5.33
CA ARG A 374 12.94 11.31 -5.59
C ARG A 374 13.79 10.91 -6.81
N GLU A 375 13.26 10.11 -7.73
CA GLU A 375 13.91 9.81 -9.00
C GLU A 375 13.25 10.60 -10.13
N PRO A 376 13.91 11.64 -10.66
CA PRO A 376 13.40 12.37 -11.83
C PRO A 376 13.19 11.44 -13.02
N VAL A 377 12.03 11.56 -13.67
CA VAL A 377 11.65 10.74 -14.83
C VAL A 377 10.99 11.63 -15.87
N PHE A 378 11.44 11.59 -17.11
CA PHE A 378 10.98 12.44 -18.20
C PHE A 378 11.00 13.93 -17.79
N ASN A 379 9.87 14.62 -17.88
CA ASN A 379 9.73 16.02 -17.51
C ASN A 379 9.49 16.26 -16.02
N PHE A 380 9.30 15.22 -15.22
CA PHE A 380 9.14 15.33 -13.76
C PHE A 380 10.49 15.43 -13.09
N LYS A 381 10.80 16.61 -12.56
CA LYS A 381 12.11 16.91 -11.94
C LYS A 381 12.15 16.62 -10.44
N ASN A 382 10.99 16.61 -9.77
CA ASN A 382 10.88 16.52 -8.31
C ASN A 382 9.90 15.44 -7.89
N SER A 383 10.08 14.93 -6.68
CA SER A 383 9.10 14.08 -5.99
C SER A 383 7.82 14.85 -5.67
N ASN A 384 6.69 14.16 -5.64
CA ASN A 384 5.45 14.69 -5.10
C ASN A 384 5.07 14.10 -3.74
N GLY A 385 6.04 13.44 -3.08
CA GLY A 385 5.90 12.94 -1.73
C GLY A 385 5.05 11.67 -1.63
N HIS A 386 5.20 10.77 -2.60
CA HIS A 386 4.50 9.49 -2.64
C HIS A 386 5.44 8.29 -2.59
N ALA A 387 6.69 8.48 -2.17
CA ALA A 387 7.59 7.37 -1.90
C ALA A 387 7.14 6.62 -0.65
N ARG A 388 6.74 5.37 -0.79
CA ARG A 388 6.30 4.53 0.32
C ARG A 388 7.11 3.24 0.39
N ALA A 389 7.35 2.78 1.60
CA ALA A 389 8.09 1.56 1.85
C ALA A 389 7.37 0.63 2.82
N GLY A 390 7.40 -0.66 2.55
CA GLY A 390 7.18 -1.69 3.53
C GLY A 390 8.35 -1.78 4.51
N ILE A 391 8.25 -2.67 5.49
CA ILE A 391 9.28 -2.76 6.54
C ILE A 391 10.63 -3.26 6.04
N TYR A 392 10.63 -4.07 4.97
CA TYR A 392 11.82 -4.64 4.34
C TYR A 392 11.91 -4.24 2.86
N SER A 393 11.42 -3.05 2.48
CA SER A 393 11.45 -2.62 1.11
C SER A 393 12.09 -1.26 0.93
N ILE A 394 12.60 -1.04 -0.28
CA ILE A 394 13.04 0.23 -0.79
C ILE A 394 11.80 1.11 -1.01
N PRO A 395 11.88 2.44 -0.79
CA PRO A 395 10.79 3.33 -1.15
C PRO A 395 10.46 3.26 -2.65
N PHE A 396 9.19 3.12 -2.97
CA PHE A 396 8.66 3.16 -4.34
C PHE A 396 7.41 4.06 -4.39
N PRO A 397 7.07 4.62 -5.57
CA PRO A 397 5.86 5.43 -5.69
C PRO A 397 4.64 4.60 -5.34
N PHE A 398 3.78 5.08 -4.42
CA PHE A 398 2.58 4.34 -4.06
C PHE A 398 1.46 5.24 -3.56
N ILE A 399 0.24 4.68 -3.59
CA ILE A 399 -1.00 5.31 -3.17
C ILE A 399 -0.97 5.63 -1.68
N THR A 400 -1.60 6.75 -1.32
CA THR A 400 -1.96 7.09 0.07
C THR A 400 -3.48 7.03 0.25
N ASN A 401 -4.20 8.12 0.08
CA ASN A 401 -5.65 8.16 0.09
C ASN A 401 -6.16 8.55 -1.31
N LEU A 402 -6.45 7.56 -2.11
CA LEU A 402 -6.93 7.76 -3.47
C LEU A 402 -8.44 8.07 -3.46
N PHE A 403 -8.84 9.05 -4.26
CA PHE A 403 -10.22 9.44 -4.47
C PHE A 403 -10.58 9.27 -5.93
N VAL A 404 -11.80 8.78 -6.18
CA VAL A 404 -12.38 8.63 -7.51
C VAL A 404 -13.78 9.20 -7.48
N ASP A 405 -13.95 10.32 -8.19
CA ASP A 405 -15.23 11.00 -8.41
C ASP A 405 -15.41 11.32 -9.90
N GLY A 406 -16.41 12.07 -10.25
CA GLY A 406 -16.67 12.47 -11.64
C GLY A 406 -18.14 12.76 -11.91
N LYS A 407 -18.50 12.76 -13.19
CA LYS A 407 -19.87 12.98 -13.59
C LYS A 407 -20.73 11.80 -13.17
N ILE A 408 -21.79 12.08 -12.40
CA ILE A 408 -22.76 11.08 -11.95
C ILE A 408 -23.74 10.80 -13.09
N TYR A 409 -23.87 9.53 -13.45
CA TYR A 409 -24.82 9.06 -14.45
C TYR A 409 -25.92 8.22 -13.78
N GLU A 410 -27.14 8.38 -14.28
CA GLU A 410 -28.23 7.46 -13.96
C GLU A 410 -28.11 6.19 -14.80
N ILE A 411 -28.61 5.08 -14.24
CA ILE A 411 -28.61 3.77 -14.91
C ILE A 411 -29.98 3.65 -15.60
N GLU A 412 -30.00 3.79 -16.92
CA GLU A 412 -31.23 3.76 -17.74
C GLU A 412 -31.51 2.40 -18.38
N ASN A 413 -30.57 1.45 -18.31
CA ASN A 413 -30.65 0.16 -18.99
C ASN A 413 -31.78 -0.71 -18.43
N ASP A 414 -32.49 -1.44 -19.29
CA ASP A 414 -33.55 -2.38 -18.89
C ASP A 414 -33.03 -3.54 -18.04
N SER A 415 -31.75 -3.90 -18.22
CA SER A 415 -31.02 -4.82 -17.35
C SER A 415 -29.55 -4.39 -17.28
N ILE A 416 -28.94 -4.53 -16.12
CA ILE A 416 -27.53 -4.22 -15.91
C ILE A 416 -26.89 -5.23 -14.96
N LEU A 417 -25.63 -5.55 -15.21
CA LEU A 417 -24.82 -6.38 -14.32
C LEU A 417 -24.14 -5.49 -13.27
N ILE A 418 -24.55 -5.67 -12.01
CA ILE A 418 -23.94 -5.00 -10.87
C ILE A 418 -22.98 -5.98 -10.20
N ILE A 419 -21.72 -5.57 -10.07
CA ILE A 419 -20.63 -6.38 -9.54
C ILE A 419 -20.21 -5.81 -8.19
N GLU A 420 -20.33 -6.60 -7.14
CA GLU A 420 -20.01 -6.18 -5.76
C GLU A 420 -18.62 -6.62 -5.29
N ASP A 421 -18.05 -7.67 -5.90
CA ASP A 421 -16.68 -8.09 -5.60
C ASP A 421 -16.00 -8.74 -6.81
N ILE A 422 -14.71 -8.47 -6.97
CA ILE A 422 -13.86 -8.99 -8.05
C ILE A 422 -12.53 -9.50 -7.50
N GLU A 423 -11.94 -10.42 -8.23
CA GLU A 423 -10.57 -10.90 -8.01
C GLU A 423 -9.79 -10.87 -9.32
N PHE A 424 -8.68 -10.12 -9.37
CA PHE A 424 -7.81 -10.08 -10.53
C PHE A 424 -7.08 -11.41 -10.71
N LYS A 425 -7.14 -11.97 -11.92
CA LYS A 425 -6.39 -13.17 -12.34
C LYS A 425 -5.12 -12.80 -13.11
N SER A 426 -5.13 -11.64 -13.72
CA SER A 426 -3.98 -10.96 -14.31
C SER A 426 -4.24 -9.46 -14.26
N SER A 427 -3.26 -8.64 -14.61
CA SER A 427 -3.45 -7.18 -14.65
C SER A 427 -4.55 -6.72 -15.62
N LEU A 428 -4.92 -7.55 -16.59
CA LEU A 428 -5.94 -7.26 -17.61
C LEU A 428 -7.19 -8.13 -17.52
N SER A 429 -7.34 -8.97 -16.48
CA SER A 429 -8.53 -9.80 -16.34
C SER A 429 -8.92 -10.01 -14.89
N PHE A 430 -10.22 -9.98 -14.60
CA PHE A 430 -10.75 -10.27 -13.28
C PHE A 430 -11.92 -11.24 -13.33
N GLU A 431 -12.04 -12.05 -12.29
CA GLU A 431 -13.19 -12.93 -12.02
C GLU A 431 -14.20 -12.17 -11.15
N ILE A 432 -15.47 -12.25 -11.53
CA ILE A 432 -16.58 -11.76 -10.72
C ILE A 432 -16.82 -12.74 -9.58
N LYS A 433 -16.50 -12.33 -8.37
CA LYS A 433 -16.71 -13.13 -7.16
C LYS A 433 -18.13 -13.00 -6.67
N LYS A 434 -18.70 -11.81 -6.75
CA LYS A 434 -20.06 -11.53 -6.34
C LYS A 434 -20.67 -10.46 -7.25
N GLY A 435 -21.86 -10.72 -7.77
CA GLY A 435 -22.61 -9.78 -8.58
C GLY A 435 -24.03 -10.27 -8.83
N PHE A 436 -24.84 -9.43 -9.42
CA PHE A 436 -26.21 -9.77 -9.79
C PHE A 436 -26.66 -9.00 -11.04
N LEU A 437 -27.49 -9.67 -11.83
CA LEU A 437 -28.26 -9.00 -12.88
C LEU A 437 -29.45 -8.31 -12.24
N PHE A 438 -29.51 -7.00 -12.45
CA PHE A 438 -30.63 -6.17 -12.01
C PHE A 438 -31.50 -5.80 -13.22
N TYR A 439 -32.79 -6.03 -13.13
CA TYR A 439 -33.77 -5.72 -14.15
C TYR A 439 -34.63 -4.54 -13.72
N LYS A 440 -35.07 -3.72 -14.67
CA LYS A 440 -35.87 -2.50 -14.42
C LYS A 440 -37.20 -2.79 -13.67
N ASN A 441 -37.73 -4.01 -13.79
CA ASN A 441 -38.89 -4.47 -13.02
C ASN A 441 -38.60 -4.81 -11.55
N GLY A 442 -37.36 -4.56 -11.06
CA GLY A 442 -36.93 -4.82 -9.70
C GLY A 442 -36.41 -6.24 -9.44
N ILE A 443 -36.43 -7.12 -10.44
CA ILE A 443 -35.91 -8.50 -10.30
C ILE A 443 -34.40 -8.45 -10.17
N LYS A 444 -33.89 -9.21 -9.19
CA LYS A 444 -32.47 -9.40 -8.91
C LYS A 444 -32.11 -10.88 -9.07
N LYS A 445 -31.08 -11.19 -9.86
CA LYS A 445 -30.57 -12.55 -10.05
C LYS A 445 -29.11 -12.63 -9.73
N GLU A 446 -28.75 -13.23 -8.59
CA GLU A 446 -27.37 -13.42 -8.17
C GLU A 446 -26.59 -14.28 -9.16
N ILE A 447 -25.35 -13.85 -9.46
CA ILE A 447 -24.43 -14.51 -10.38
C ILE A 447 -23.02 -14.61 -9.82
N LYS A 448 -22.27 -15.60 -10.29
CA LYS A 448 -20.85 -15.79 -9.95
C LYS A 448 -20.06 -16.40 -11.11
N ASN A 449 -18.72 -16.40 -10.97
CA ASN A 449 -17.78 -17.12 -11.84
C ASN A 449 -17.74 -16.67 -13.32
N LEU A 450 -18.02 -15.39 -13.59
CA LEU A 450 -17.72 -14.79 -14.89
C LEU A 450 -16.34 -14.14 -14.89
N ILE A 451 -15.65 -14.17 -16.02
CA ILE A 451 -14.40 -13.46 -16.24
C ILE A 451 -14.61 -12.33 -17.24
N VAL A 452 -14.13 -11.16 -16.85
CA VAL A 452 -13.97 -10.00 -17.73
C VAL A 452 -12.49 -9.90 -18.10
N SER A 453 -12.18 -9.72 -19.36
CA SER A 453 -10.82 -9.56 -19.88
C SER A 453 -10.74 -8.39 -20.85
N PHE A 454 -9.63 -7.67 -20.78
CA PHE A 454 -9.32 -6.55 -21.67
C PHE A 454 -8.07 -6.89 -22.47
N SER A 455 -7.96 -6.34 -23.68
CA SER A 455 -6.78 -6.50 -24.54
C SER A 455 -5.60 -5.64 -24.10
N SER A 456 -5.90 -4.51 -23.43
CA SER A 456 -4.91 -3.55 -22.96
C SER A 456 -5.45 -2.69 -21.81
N PHE A 457 -4.55 -1.96 -21.14
CA PHE A 457 -4.96 -0.94 -20.15
C PHE A 457 -5.68 0.25 -20.81
N ASP A 458 -5.37 0.56 -22.05
CA ASP A 458 -6.06 1.61 -22.80
C ASP A 458 -7.53 1.24 -23.03
N GLU A 459 -7.80 -0.02 -23.37
CA GLU A 459 -9.17 -0.51 -23.43
C GLU A 459 -9.85 -0.44 -22.07
N MET A 460 -9.18 -0.89 -21.00
CA MET A 460 -9.72 -0.79 -19.62
C MET A 460 -10.14 0.64 -19.28
N LEU A 461 -9.31 1.63 -19.58
CA LEU A 461 -9.58 3.04 -19.34
C LEU A 461 -10.71 3.57 -20.24
N ALA A 462 -10.70 3.22 -21.53
CA ALA A 462 -11.70 3.65 -22.49
C ALA A 462 -13.12 3.11 -22.19
N LYS A 463 -13.21 1.96 -21.51
CA LYS A 463 -14.50 1.38 -21.08
C LYS A 463 -15.15 2.15 -19.94
N ILE A 464 -14.40 2.91 -19.13
CA ILE A 464 -14.98 3.71 -18.05
C ILE A 464 -15.83 4.84 -18.66
N LYS A 465 -17.11 4.89 -18.32
CA LYS A 465 -18.04 5.96 -18.73
C LYS A 465 -18.01 7.13 -17.75
N GLY A 466 -18.08 6.81 -16.47
CA GLY A 466 -18.23 7.76 -15.37
C GLY A 466 -18.60 7.03 -14.10
N VAL A 467 -19.24 7.73 -13.19
CA VAL A 467 -19.61 7.21 -11.88
C VAL A 467 -21.12 7.20 -11.64
N CYS A 468 -21.58 6.40 -10.67
CA CYS A 468 -22.95 6.41 -10.18
C CYS A 468 -22.98 6.11 -8.66
N GLY A 469 -24.17 6.11 -8.07
CA GLY A 469 -24.37 5.72 -6.67
C GLY A 469 -23.79 6.73 -5.68
N SER A 470 -23.09 6.24 -4.66
CA SER A 470 -22.53 7.06 -3.60
C SER A 470 -21.06 6.69 -3.34
N LEU A 471 -20.29 7.69 -2.90
CA LEU A 471 -18.90 7.49 -2.55
C LEU A 471 -18.77 6.60 -1.30
N LYS A 472 -17.91 5.58 -1.38
CA LYS A 472 -17.57 4.64 -0.32
C LYS A 472 -16.08 4.57 -0.12
N SER A 473 -15.66 4.40 1.12
CA SER A 473 -14.25 4.32 1.52
C SER A 473 -13.89 2.89 1.89
N TYR A 474 -12.74 2.43 1.41
CA TYR A 474 -12.16 1.13 1.74
C TYR A 474 -10.70 1.27 2.07
N ASN A 475 -10.25 0.59 3.13
CA ASN A 475 -8.87 0.53 3.54
C ASN A 475 -8.23 -0.77 3.03
N PHE A 476 -7.00 -0.67 2.56
CA PHE A 476 -6.22 -1.75 1.99
C PHE A 476 -4.81 -1.73 2.57
N TYR A 477 -4.06 -2.80 2.32
CA TYR A 477 -2.69 -2.97 2.79
C TYR A 477 -1.82 -3.54 1.69
N GLU A 478 -0.65 -2.93 1.49
CA GLU A 478 0.48 -3.55 0.81
C GLU A 478 1.48 -3.95 1.90
N ASP A 479 2.27 -5.02 1.71
CA ASP A 479 3.17 -5.53 2.74
C ASP A 479 2.44 -5.70 4.10
N ASN A 480 1.36 -6.44 4.07
CA ASN A 480 0.35 -6.58 5.13
C ASN A 480 0.94 -6.87 6.53
N PRO A 481 0.69 -6.05 7.56
CA PRO A 481 -0.22 -4.90 7.58
C PRO A 481 0.49 -3.52 7.58
N TYR A 482 1.72 -3.42 7.07
CA TYR A 482 2.64 -2.32 7.40
C TYR A 482 2.53 -1.10 6.50
N MET A 483 1.99 -1.24 5.29
CA MET A 483 1.81 -0.14 4.37
C MET A 483 0.33 0.05 4.03
N PRO A 484 -0.46 0.64 4.95
CA PRO A 484 -1.88 0.87 4.74
C PRO A 484 -2.13 2.03 3.77
N PHE A 485 -3.22 1.93 2.99
CA PHE A 485 -3.71 2.97 2.09
C PHE A 485 -5.23 2.87 1.96
N SER A 486 -5.89 3.92 1.46
CA SER A 486 -7.33 3.89 1.24
C SER A 486 -7.73 4.25 -0.19
N ILE A 487 -8.88 3.76 -0.62
CA ILE A 487 -9.51 4.14 -1.88
C ILE A 487 -10.95 4.55 -1.58
N ASN A 488 -11.27 5.75 -1.99
CA ASN A 488 -12.55 6.41 -1.79
C ASN A 488 -13.18 6.58 -3.16
N SER A 489 -14.16 5.76 -3.51
CA SER A 489 -14.68 5.69 -4.86
C SER A 489 -16.21 5.68 -4.88
N TYR A 490 -16.78 6.40 -5.85
CA TYR A 490 -18.11 6.11 -6.34
C TYR A 490 -18.13 4.76 -7.05
N ASP A 491 -19.33 4.22 -7.29
CA ASP A 491 -19.49 3.07 -8.15
C ASP A 491 -19.13 3.44 -9.60
N LEU A 492 -18.35 2.61 -10.30
CA LEU A 492 -17.90 2.87 -11.68
C LEU A 492 -18.83 2.21 -12.70
N ILE A 493 -19.14 2.93 -13.78
CA ILE A 493 -19.84 2.39 -14.94
C ILE A 493 -18.84 2.08 -16.03
N LEU A 494 -18.79 0.81 -16.48
CA LEU A 494 -18.03 0.37 -17.63
C LEU A 494 -18.99 0.01 -18.76
N LYS A 495 -18.71 0.50 -19.99
CA LYS A 495 -19.55 0.29 -21.18
C LYS A 495 -19.12 -0.92 -21.98
N ASP A 496 -20.09 -1.58 -22.61
CA ASP A 496 -19.88 -2.61 -23.63
C ASP A 496 -18.86 -3.67 -23.21
N VAL A 497 -19.02 -4.20 -21.99
CA VAL A 497 -18.12 -5.20 -21.43
C VAL A 497 -18.59 -6.58 -21.77
N TYR A 498 -17.70 -7.41 -22.32
CA TYR A 498 -17.94 -8.82 -22.55
C TYR A 498 -17.34 -9.65 -21.40
N SER A 499 -18.11 -10.58 -20.88
CA SER A 499 -17.65 -11.53 -19.88
C SER A 499 -18.14 -12.94 -20.20
N LYS A 500 -17.33 -13.94 -19.91
CA LYS A 500 -17.63 -15.34 -20.13
C LYS A 500 -17.29 -16.22 -18.93
N ARG A 501 -17.95 -17.38 -18.83
CA ARG A 501 -17.70 -18.37 -17.78
C ARG A 501 -16.26 -18.87 -17.84
N PHE A 502 -15.64 -19.01 -16.67
CA PHE A 502 -14.34 -19.65 -16.52
C PHE A 502 -14.49 -21.18 -16.63
N PHE A 503 -13.99 -21.76 -17.70
CA PHE A 503 -13.84 -23.21 -17.81
C PHE A 503 -12.51 -23.63 -17.21
N LYS A 504 -12.46 -24.17 -15.98
CA LYS A 504 -11.31 -24.96 -15.58
C LYS A 504 -11.21 -26.16 -16.54
N LYS A 505 -10.21 -26.21 -17.40
CA LYS A 505 -9.84 -27.45 -18.09
C LYS A 505 -9.67 -28.52 -16.98
N LYS A 506 -10.53 -29.53 -16.96
CA LYS A 506 -10.25 -30.76 -16.21
C LYS A 506 -8.92 -31.28 -16.77
N ILE A 507 -7.85 -31.14 -16.00
CA ILE A 507 -6.63 -31.93 -16.26
C ILE A 507 -7.09 -33.37 -16.04
N ARG A 508 -7.30 -34.11 -17.10
CA ARG A 508 -7.40 -35.56 -17.02
C ARG A 508 -6.05 -36.05 -16.55
N SER A 509 -5.99 -36.53 -15.31
CA SER A 509 -4.93 -37.43 -14.88
C SER A 509 -5.13 -38.74 -15.64
N ASP A 510 -4.41 -38.92 -16.71
CA ASP A 510 -4.17 -40.23 -17.29
C ASP A 510 -3.12 -40.94 -16.45
#